data_beed7c0ec962613c5a6a7bfe27e00c20
#
_entry.id   beed7c0ec962613c5a6a7bfe27e00c20
#
_cell.length_a   1.000
_cell.length_b   1.000
_cell.length_c   1.000
_cell.angle_alpha   90.00
_cell.angle_beta   90.00
_cell.angle_gamma   90.00
#
_symmetry.space_group_name_H-M   'P 1'
#
loop_
_entity.id
_entity.type
_entity.pdbx_description
1 polymer ?
#
loop_
_entity_poly.entity_id
_entity_poly.type
_entity_poly.pdbx_seq_one_letter_code
_entity_poly.pdbx_strand_id
1 'polypeptide(L)'
;FVPASEEYTMLSADYSQIELRIMAALSGDPAMCGAFREGRDIHTETAARVYGIPRDQVDAVMRRAAKTVNFGIIYGISAFGLSQRLGCPRGEAATLIENYFTQFPVVKSFMEDLVHKAEQAGYAETLLGRRRMIPEINSANKTIKSAAERTAINTPIQGTAADMIKIAMIHVDKLLKGTRSRLILQIHDELLVDLHRDELDLIPKIEEAMVSALPLPNGVPIL
;
A
#
# COMPACT_ATOMS: atom_id res chain seq x y z
N PHE A 1 -24.26 1.40 6.29
CA PHE A 1 -24.67 2.69 5.72
C PHE A 1 -25.75 2.46 4.66
N VAL A 2 -26.65 3.43 4.51
CA VAL A 2 -27.71 3.44 3.49
C VAL A 2 -27.75 4.83 2.86
N PRO A 3 -28.20 4.99 1.61
CA PRO A 3 -28.41 6.30 0.99
C PRO A 3 -29.39 7.16 1.79
N ALA A 4 -29.27 8.47 1.67
CA ALA A 4 -30.13 9.44 2.38
C ALA A 4 -31.63 9.29 2.00
N SER A 5 -31.91 8.94 0.75
CA SER A 5 -33.26 8.62 0.24
C SER A 5 -33.15 7.78 -1.05
N GLU A 6 -34.29 7.45 -1.67
CA GLU A 6 -34.35 6.73 -2.96
C GLU A 6 -33.71 7.50 -4.13
N GLU A 7 -33.58 8.83 -4.00
CA GLU A 7 -32.91 9.67 -5.00
C GLU A 7 -31.40 9.56 -4.96
N TYR A 8 -30.83 8.90 -3.94
CA TYR A 8 -29.39 8.72 -3.77
C TYR A 8 -28.95 7.29 -3.95
N THR A 9 -27.67 7.09 -4.19
CA THR A 9 -26.98 5.80 -4.20
C THR A 9 -25.64 5.93 -3.52
N MET A 10 -25.17 4.85 -2.89
CA MET A 10 -23.84 4.82 -2.29
C MET A 10 -22.78 4.57 -3.36
N LEU A 11 -21.83 5.48 -3.47
CA LEU A 11 -20.60 5.29 -4.24
C LEU A 11 -19.48 4.99 -3.26
N SER A 12 -18.81 3.86 -3.45
CA SER A 12 -17.57 3.47 -2.80
C SER A 12 -16.43 3.60 -3.82
N ALA A 13 -15.43 4.41 -3.50
CA ALA A 13 -14.25 4.61 -4.33
C ALA A 13 -13.01 4.26 -3.50
N ASP A 14 -12.32 3.17 -3.87
CA ASP A 14 -11.21 2.57 -3.13
C ASP A 14 -9.94 2.54 -3.98
N TYR A 15 -8.79 2.88 -3.37
CA TYR A 15 -7.50 2.78 -4.06
C TYR A 15 -7.05 1.33 -4.23
N SER A 16 -6.76 0.94 -5.43
CA SER A 16 -6.26 -0.41 -5.72
C SER A 16 -4.80 -0.58 -5.26
N GLN A 17 -4.57 -1.38 -4.21
CA GLN A 17 -3.24 -1.81 -3.74
C GLN A 17 -2.28 -0.66 -3.44
N ILE A 18 -2.78 0.43 -2.86
CA ILE A 18 -2.04 1.69 -2.74
C ILE A 18 -0.69 1.54 -2.02
N GLU A 19 -0.62 0.77 -0.94
CA GLU A 19 0.64 0.59 -0.21
C GLU A 19 1.71 -0.13 -1.04
N LEU A 20 1.33 -1.12 -1.87
CA LEU A 20 2.26 -1.80 -2.78
C LEU A 20 2.72 -0.88 -3.91
N ARG A 21 1.83 0.00 -4.41
CA ARG A 21 2.20 1.04 -5.39
C ARG A 21 3.18 2.05 -4.78
N ILE A 22 2.94 2.48 -3.55
CA ILE A 22 3.85 3.37 -2.82
C ILE A 22 5.19 2.68 -2.58
N MET A 23 5.21 1.41 -2.16
CA MET A 23 6.46 0.64 -2.00
C MET A 23 7.24 0.58 -3.31
N ALA A 24 6.59 0.24 -4.42
CA ALA A 24 7.22 0.21 -5.75
C ALA A 24 7.78 1.59 -6.13
N ALA A 25 6.98 2.63 -5.93
CA ALA A 25 7.36 3.99 -6.29
C ALA A 25 8.52 4.54 -5.46
N LEU A 26 8.51 4.32 -4.14
CA LEU A 26 9.55 4.82 -3.24
C LEU A 26 10.85 4.01 -3.33
N SER A 27 10.76 2.69 -3.50
CA SER A 27 11.95 1.85 -3.69
C SER A 27 12.57 2.03 -5.08
N GLY A 28 11.75 2.33 -6.09
CA GLY A 28 12.18 2.35 -7.48
C GLY A 28 12.51 0.96 -8.04
N ASP A 29 12.04 -0.12 -7.39
CA ASP A 29 12.31 -1.48 -7.87
C ASP A 29 11.77 -1.68 -9.29
N PRO A 30 12.64 -1.99 -10.28
CA PRO A 30 12.24 -2.03 -11.68
C PRO A 30 11.16 -3.07 -11.97
N ALA A 31 11.19 -4.22 -11.26
CA ALA A 31 10.24 -5.30 -11.47
C ALA A 31 8.84 -4.93 -10.93
N MET A 32 8.78 -4.33 -9.73
CA MET A 32 7.52 -3.86 -9.17
C MET A 32 6.95 -2.66 -9.95
N CYS A 33 7.78 -1.66 -10.26
CA CYS A 33 7.36 -0.50 -11.06
C CYS A 33 6.87 -0.92 -12.44
N GLY A 34 7.58 -1.85 -13.11
CA GLY A 34 7.20 -2.40 -14.40
C GLY A 34 5.86 -3.13 -14.34
N ALA A 35 5.63 -3.95 -13.30
CA ALA A 35 4.38 -4.65 -13.13
C ALA A 35 3.18 -3.68 -13.02
N PHE A 36 3.31 -2.62 -12.24
CA PHE A 36 2.24 -1.63 -12.10
C PHE A 36 2.03 -0.77 -13.35
N ARG A 37 3.10 -0.34 -14.02
CA ARG A 37 3.00 0.44 -15.26
C ARG A 37 2.33 -0.32 -16.40
N GLU A 38 2.54 -1.63 -16.45
CA GLU A 38 1.94 -2.53 -17.45
C GLU A 38 0.57 -3.07 -17.02
N GLY A 39 0.02 -2.62 -15.90
CA GLY A 39 -1.28 -3.07 -15.38
C GLY A 39 -1.33 -4.55 -14.99
N ARG A 40 -0.14 -5.15 -14.70
CA ARG A 40 -0.06 -6.55 -14.30
C ARG A 40 -0.49 -6.76 -12.86
N ASP A 41 -1.12 -7.90 -12.56
CA ASP A 41 -1.46 -8.28 -11.18
C ASP A 41 -0.18 -8.55 -10.37
N ILE A 42 0.14 -7.66 -9.45
CA ILE A 42 1.37 -7.72 -8.65
C ILE A 42 1.45 -9.01 -7.81
N HIS A 43 0.34 -9.59 -7.39
CA HIS A 43 0.35 -10.83 -6.60
C HIS A 43 0.68 -12.04 -7.47
N THR A 44 0.19 -12.09 -8.70
CA THR A 44 0.57 -13.11 -9.68
C THR A 44 2.02 -12.95 -10.11
N GLU A 45 2.47 -11.72 -10.34
CA GLU A 45 3.87 -11.43 -10.67
C GLU A 45 4.82 -11.86 -9.54
N THR A 46 4.48 -11.55 -8.30
CA THR A 46 5.25 -12.00 -7.13
C THR A 46 5.26 -13.52 -7.01
N ALA A 47 4.10 -14.18 -7.16
CA ALA A 47 4.03 -15.64 -7.11
C ALA A 47 4.92 -16.29 -8.16
N ALA A 48 4.82 -15.87 -9.41
CA ALA A 48 5.64 -16.39 -10.50
C ALA A 48 7.15 -16.30 -10.18
N ARG A 49 7.61 -15.16 -9.65
CA ARG A 49 9.00 -14.91 -9.29
C ARG A 49 9.45 -15.73 -8.08
N VAL A 50 8.67 -15.73 -7.00
CA VAL A 50 9.02 -16.39 -5.73
C VAL A 50 9.03 -17.91 -5.86
N TYR A 51 8.10 -18.48 -6.66
CA TYR A 51 8.03 -19.91 -6.95
C TYR A 51 8.90 -20.32 -8.16
N GLY A 52 9.42 -19.38 -8.94
CA GLY A 52 10.25 -19.65 -10.12
C GLY A 52 9.48 -20.30 -11.27
N ILE A 53 8.21 -19.95 -11.46
CA ILE A 53 7.33 -20.51 -12.48
C ILE A 53 6.79 -19.43 -13.44
N PRO A 54 6.38 -19.80 -14.66
CA PRO A 54 5.67 -18.89 -15.56
C PRO A 54 4.36 -18.35 -14.94
N ARG A 55 3.96 -17.13 -15.31
CA ARG A 55 2.77 -16.47 -14.75
C ARG A 55 1.46 -17.23 -15.01
N ASP A 56 1.36 -17.87 -16.17
CA ASP A 56 0.19 -18.68 -16.56
C ASP A 56 0.06 -19.99 -15.77
N GLN A 57 1.09 -20.38 -15.04
CA GLN A 57 1.10 -21.54 -14.14
C GLN A 57 0.81 -21.17 -12.68
N VAL A 58 0.63 -19.88 -12.37
CA VAL A 58 0.31 -19.44 -11.02
C VAL A 58 -1.15 -19.75 -10.73
N ASP A 59 -1.38 -20.64 -9.77
CA ASP A 59 -2.71 -20.97 -9.31
C ASP A 59 -3.23 -19.98 -8.22
N ALA A 60 -4.51 -20.15 -7.84
CA ALA A 60 -5.16 -19.28 -6.85
C ALA A 60 -4.53 -19.41 -5.44
N VAL A 61 -3.95 -20.56 -5.09
CA VAL A 61 -3.30 -20.79 -3.79
C VAL A 61 -1.97 -20.04 -3.74
N MET A 62 -1.14 -20.18 -4.76
CA MET A 62 0.13 -19.46 -4.91
C MET A 62 -0.08 -17.95 -4.94
N ARG A 63 -1.06 -17.46 -5.69
CA ARG A 63 -1.42 -16.05 -5.73
C ARG A 63 -1.85 -15.52 -4.35
N ARG A 64 -2.64 -16.29 -3.60
CA ARG A 64 -3.05 -15.93 -2.23
C ARG A 64 -1.86 -15.91 -1.27
N ALA A 65 -0.97 -16.89 -1.35
CA ALA A 65 0.27 -16.91 -0.58
C ALA A 65 1.13 -15.70 -0.89
N ALA A 66 1.35 -15.38 -2.16
CA ALA A 66 2.08 -14.19 -2.60
C ALA A 66 1.43 -12.88 -2.13
N LYS A 67 0.09 -12.79 -2.11
CA LYS A 67 -0.61 -11.65 -1.50
C LYS A 67 -0.24 -11.50 -0.03
N THR A 68 -0.23 -12.60 0.72
CA THR A 68 0.15 -12.61 2.15
C THR A 68 1.61 -12.22 2.34
N VAL A 69 2.51 -12.68 1.46
CA VAL A 69 3.94 -12.30 1.46
C VAL A 69 4.09 -10.81 1.15
N ASN A 70 3.49 -10.29 0.09
CA ASN A 70 3.59 -8.89 -0.31
C ASN A 70 3.22 -7.94 0.83
N PHE A 71 2.04 -8.14 1.44
CA PHE A 71 1.63 -7.30 2.57
C PHE A 71 2.46 -7.59 3.83
N GLY A 72 2.81 -8.86 4.06
CA GLY A 72 3.66 -9.24 5.18
C GLY A 72 5.01 -8.52 5.16
N ILE A 73 5.67 -8.47 4.01
CA ILE A 73 6.97 -7.81 3.84
C ILE A 73 6.87 -6.31 4.14
N ILE A 74 5.87 -5.61 3.60
CA ILE A 74 5.64 -4.19 3.88
C ILE A 74 5.54 -3.94 5.40
N TYR A 75 4.90 -4.86 6.14
CA TYR A 75 4.73 -4.73 7.58
C TYR A 75 5.86 -5.35 8.41
N GLY A 76 6.95 -5.77 7.78
CA GLY A 76 8.11 -6.34 8.45
C GLY A 76 7.82 -7.69 9.12
N ILE A 77 7.06 -8.57 8.44
CA ILE A 77 6.69 -9.87 8.97
C ILE A 77 7.92 -10.76 9.17
N SER A 78 7.97 -11.48 10.30
CA SER A 78 8.98 -12.52 10.52
C SER A 78 8.58 -13.84 9.87
N ALA A 79 9.55 -14.75 9.67
CA ALA A 79 9.29 -16.09 9.17
C ALA A 79 8.28 -16.85 10.07
N PHE A 80 8.29 -16.61 11.38
CA PHE A 80 7.30 -17.16 12.30
C PHE A 80 5.90 -16.59 12.03
N GLY A 81 5.78 -15.26 11.92
CA GLY A 81 4.49 -14.61 11.61
C GLY A 81 3.91 -15.03 10.28
N LEU A 82 4.77 -15.18 9.25
CA LEU A 82 4.35 -15.65 7.93
C LEU A 82 3.90 -17.11 7.96
N SER A 83 4.61 -17.99 8.66
CA SER A 83 4.25 -19.40 8.80
C SER A 83 2.88 -19.58 9.45
N GLN A 84 2.56 -18.78 10.47
CA GLN A 84 1.24 -18.80 11.11
C GLN A 84 0.12 -18.35 10.15
N ARG A 85 0.37 -17.35 9.31
CA ARG A 85 -0.63 -16.84 8.36
C ARG A 85 -0.86 -17.79 7.18
N LEU A 86 0.19 -18.48 6.72
CA LEU A 86 0.11 -19.41 5.59
C LEU A 86 -0.23 -20.84 6.02
N GLY A 87 -0.11 -21.18 7.31
CA GLY A 87 -0.28 -22.54 7.80
C GLY A 87 0.82 -23.49 7.33
N CYS A 88 2.04 -22.98 7.08
CA CYS A 88 3.18 -23.75 6.57
C CYS A 88 4.32 -23.83 7.60
N PRO A 89 5.30 -24.74 7.43
CA PRO A 89 6.49 -24.81 8.26
C PRO A 89 7.29 -23.48 8.24
N ARG A 90 7.90 -23.13 9.39
CA ARG A 90 8.69 -21.89 9.52
C ARG A 90 9.85 -21.82 8.49
N GLY A 91 10.48 -22.96 8.17
CA GLY A 91 11.53 -23.03 7.15
C GLY A 91 11.03 -22.63 5.76
N GLU A 92 9.85 -23.10 5.37
CA GLU A 92 9.21 -22.73 4.11
C GLU A 92 8.88 -21.24 4.06
N ALA A 93 8.32 -20.69 5.15
CA ALA A 93 8.05 -19.25 5.25
C ALA A 93 9.34 -18.41 5.17
N ALA A 94 10.46 -18.88 5.75
CA ALA A 94 11.76 -18.24 5.65
C ALA A 94 12.27 -18.24 4.19
N THR A 95 12.16 -19.36 3.50
CA THR A 95 12.53 -19.48 2.07
C THR A 95 11.69 -18.56 1.19
N LEU A 96 10.38 -18.43 1.45
CA LEU A 96 9.53 -17.50 0.70
C LEU A 96 9.97 -16.03 0.88
N ILE A 97 10.35 -15.63 2.10
CA ILE A 97 10.87 -14.27 2.36
C ILE A 97 12.22 -14.07 1.67
N GLU A 98 13.11 -15.05 1.72
CA GLU A 98 14.43 -15.00 1.07
C GLU A 98 14.27 -14.90 -0.45
N ASN A 99 13.45 -15.75 -1.04
CA ASN A 99 13.13 -15.71 -2.47
C ASN A 99 12.54 -14.36 -2.87
N TYR A 100 11.63 -13.81 -2.07
CA TYR A 100 11.07 -12.48 -2.33
C TYR A 100 12.17 -11.42 -2.44
N PHE A 101 13.06 -11.33 -1.47
CA PHE A 101 14.15 -10.35 -1.49
C PHE A 101 15.22 -10.62 -2.54
N THR A 102 15.38 -11.88 -2.97
CA THR A 102 16.22 -12.22 -4.12
C THR A 102 15.62 -11.71 -5.44
N GLN A 103 14.30 -11.75 -5.56
CA GLN A 103 13.59 -11.29 -6.75
C GLN A 103 13.34 -9.75 -6.74
N PHE A 104 13.32 -9.13 -5.58
CA PHE A 104 13.14 -7.69 -5.39
C PHE A 104 14.26 -7.09 -4.52
N PRO A 105 15.52 -7.13 -5.01
CA PRO A 105 16.67 -6.72 -4.20
C PRO A 105 16.65 -5.22 -3.87
N VAL A 106 16.06 -4.38 -4.73
CA VAL A 106 15.97 -2.94 -4.51
C VAL A 106 14.96 -2.63 -3.39
N VAL A 107 13.90 -3.42 -3.25
CA VAL A 107 12.98 -3.31 -2.11
C VAL A 107 13.72 -3.61 -0.81
N LYS A 108 14.58 -4.65 -0.79
CA LYS A 108 15.37 -4.99 0.40
C LYS A 108 16.27 -3.83 0.82
N SER A 109 17.09 -3.34 -0.12
CA SER A 109 18.00 -2.21 0.14
C SER A 109 17.26 -0.97 0.60
N PHE A 110 16.11 -0.67 -0.01
CA PHE A 110 15.27 0.46 0.39
C PHE A 110 14.78 0.33 1.83
N MET A 111 14.33 -0.86 2.25
CA MET A 111 13.87 -1.09 3.62
C MET A 111 15.03 -0.96 4.63
N GLU A 112 16.22 -1.47 4.30
CA GLU A 112 17.43 -1.33 5.12
C GLU A 112 17.84 0.16 5.25
N ASP A 113 17.77 0.92 4.16
CA ASP A 113 18.06 2.37 4.14
C ASP A 113 17.06 3.17 5.00
N LEU A 114 15.78 2.80 5.01
CA LEU A 114 14.78 3.45 5.87
C LEU A 114 15.10 3.26 7.36
N VAL A 115 15.50 2.06 7.76
CA VAL A 115 15.91 1.78 9.13
C VAL A 115 17.16 2.58 9.47
N HIS A 116 18.18 2.55 8.61
CA HIS A 116 19.43 3.29 8.84
C HIS A 116 19.21 4.80 8.96
N LYS A 117 18.38 5.38 8.08
CA LYS A 117 18.00 6.80 8.17
C LYS A 117 17.28 7.11 9.49
N ALA A 118 16.39 6.24 9.93
CA ALA A 118 15.70 6.41 11.20
C ALA A 118 16.65 6.30 12.40
N GLU A 119 17.64 5.40 12.38
CA GLU A 119 18.66 5.27 13.40
C GLU A 119 19.50 6.55 13.55
N GLN A 120 19.77 7.24 12.44
CA GLN A 120 20.53 8.49 12.43
C GLN A 120 19.68 9.71 12.82
N ALA A 121 18.44 9.79 12.28
CA ALA A 121 17.60 10.97 12.42
C ALA A 121 16.68 10.94 13.65
N GLY A 122 16.37 9.74 14.19
CA GLY A 122 15.40 9.55 15.27
C GLY A 122 13.94 9.58 14.81
N TYR A 123 13.68 9.65 13.51
CA TYR A 123 12.33 9.67 12.92
C TYR A 123 12.31 9.02 11.53
N ALA A 124 11.10 8.68 11.09
CA ALA A 124 10.80 8.37 9.69
C ALA A 124 9.81 9.42 9.14
N GLU A 125 9.82 9.62 7.81
CA GLU A 125 8.95 10.63 7.17
C GLU A 125 8.25 10.09 5.92
N THR A 126 7.10 10.67 5.62
CA THR A 126 6.31 10.36 4.41
C THR A 126 6.90 11.05 3.18
N LEU A 127 6.38 10.74 1.99
CA LEU A 127 6.74 11.42 0.74
C LEU A 127 6.55 12.94 0.83
N LEU A 128 5.59 13.41 1.63
CA LEU A 128 5.31 14.84 1.85
C LEU A 128 6.07 15.42 3.05
N GLY A 129 7.01 14.69 3.64
CA GLY A 129 7.85 15.17 4.75
C GLY A 129 7.16 15.19 6.12
N ARG A 130 6.01 14.54 6.27
CA ARG A 130 5.38 14.38 7.60
C ARG A 130 6.18 13.38 8.41
N ARG A 131 6.63 13.78 9.61
CA ARG A 131 7.55 13.02 10.45
C ARG A 131 6.84 12.26 11.55
N ARG A 132 7.34 11.05 11.81
CA ARG A 132 7.01 10.24 12.98
C ARG A 132 8.28 9.99 13.77
N MET A 133 8.33 10.49 15.01
CA MET A 133 9.44 10.24 15.93
C MET A 133 9.47 8.77 16.34
N ILE A 134 10.68 8.18 16.39
CA ILE A 134 10.93 6.78 16.76
C ILE A 134 12.04 6.73 17.82
N PRO A 135 11.77 7.15 19.06
CA PRO A 135 12.80 7.25 20.09
C PRO A 135 13.42 5.90 20.44
N GLU A 136 12.70 4.80 20.23
CA GLU A 136 13.15 3.44 20.54
C GLU A 136 14.02 2.80 19.45
N ILE A 137 14.31 3.49 18.35
CA ILE A 137 15.03 2.92 17.20
C ILE A 137 16.43 2.42 17.58
N ASN A 138 17.09 3.05 18.55
CA ASN A 138 18.41 2.70 19.06
C ASN A 138 18.35 1.92 20.39
N SER A 139 17.21 1.30 20.74
CA SER A 139 17.04 0.55 21.98
C SER A 139 17.99 -0.64 22.07
N ALA A 140 18.60 -0.87 23.23
CA ALA A 140 19.40 -2.07 23.51
C ALA A 140 18.53 -3.33 23.61
N ASN A 141 17.22 -3.20 23.89
CA ASN A 141 16.27 -4.30 23.89
C ASN A 141 15.88 -4.68 22.46
N LYS A 142 16.28 -5.88 22.03
CA LYS A 142 16.05 -6.39 20.67
C LYS A 142 14.57 -6.40 20.27
N THR A 143 13.66 -6.71 21.18
CA THR A 143 12.21 -6.74 20.88
C THR A 143 11.67 -5.34 20.63
N ILE A 144 12.08 -4.36 21.45
CA ILE A 144 11.70 -2.96 21.30
C ILE A 144 12.32 -2.40 20.01
N LYS A 145 13.61 -2.63 19.77
CA LYS A 145 14.30 -2.21 18.55
C LYS A 145 13.61 -2.77 17.30
N SER A 146 13.31 -4.07 17.26
CA SER A 146 12.65 -4.69 16.11
C SER A 146 11.24 -4.11 15.84
N ALA A 147 10.51 -3.70 16.87
CA ALA A 147 9.24 -2.99 16.71
C ALA A 147 9.44 -1.58 16.11
N ALA A 148 10.48 -0.88 16.57
CA ALA A 148 10.85 0.43 16.06
C ALA A 148 11.31 0.39 14.59
N GLU A 149 12.12 -0.62 14.21
CA GLU A 149 12.52 -0.86 12.82
C GLU A 149 11.31 -1.08 11.90
N ARG A 150 10.32 -1.89 12.32
CA ARG A 150 9.05 -2.03 11.58
C ARG A 150 8.30 -0.70 11.46
N THR A 151 8.31 0.12 12.50
CA THR A 151 7.71 1.46 12.45
C THR A 151 8.44 2.36 11.45
N ALA A 152 9.77 2.29 11.37
CA ALA A 152 10.57 3.05 10.41
C ALA A 152 10.25 2.67 8.97
N ILE A 153 10.06 1.38 8.68
CA ILE A 153 9.70 0.88 7.34
C ILE A 153 8.25 1.25 6.98
N ASN A 154 7.31 1.08 7.91
CA ASN A 154 5.89 1.29 7.63
C ASN A 154 5.51 2.76 7.48
N THR A 155 6.17 3.66 8.21
CA THR A 155 5.80 5.08 8.24
C THR A 155 5.84 5.76 6.88
N PRO A 156 6.88 5.62 6.03
CA PRO A 156 6.88 6.21 4.70
C PRO A 156 5.75 5.70 3.82
N ILE A 157 5.39 4.42 3.93
CA ILE A 157 4.41 3.75 3.08
C ILE A 157 2.99 4.09 3.53
N GLN A 158 2.62 3.68 4.74
CA GLN A 158 1.28 3.93 5.30
C GLN A 158 1.01 5.42 5.50
N GLY A 159 2.04 6.17 5.91
CA GLY A 159 1.92 7.61 6.09
C GLY A 159 1.68 8.32 4.77
N THR A 160 2.34 7.93 3.68
CA THR A 160 2.10 8.50 2.35
C THR A 160 0.71 8.13 1.83
N ALA A 161 0.24 6.90 2.05
CA ALA A 161 -1.15 6.52 1.74
C ALA A 161 -2.16 7.38 2.51
N ALA A 162 -1.91 7.61 3.81
CA ALA A 162 -2.75 8.48 4.63
C ALA A 162 -2.70 9.96 4.20
N ASP A 163 -1.58 10.44 3.70
CA ASP A 163 -1.48 11.79 3.13
C ASP A 163 -2.26 11.89 1.82
N MET A 164 -2.14 10.89 0.95
CA MET A 164 -2.83 10.80 -0.33
C MET A 164 -4.35 10.82 -0.16
N ILE A 165 -4.90 9.97 0.69
CA ILE A 165 -6.37 9.91 0.89
C ILE A 165 -6.90 11.23 1.45
N LYS A 166 -6.15 11.94 2.31
CA LYS A 166 -6.56 13.25 2.82
C LYS A 166 -6.58 14.32 1.73
N ILE A 167 -5.62 14.31 0.81
CA ILE A 167 -5.62 15.21 -0.34
C ILE A 167 -6.79 14.88 -1.25
N ALA A 168 -7.03 13.59 -1.52
CA ALA A 168 -8.18 13.12 -2.28
C ALA A 168 -9.51 13.59 -1.68
N MET A 169 -9.67 13.47 -0.35
CA MET A 169 -10.86 13.98 0.36
C MET A 169 -11.07 15.48 0.11
N ILE A 170 -10.01 16.28 0.18
CA ILE A 170 -10.09 17.72 -0.07
C ILE A 170 -10.49 18.02 -1.52
N HIS A 171 -9.95 17.25 -2.48
CA HIS A 171 -10.29 17.43 -3.90
C HIS A 171 -11.74 17.03 -4.16
N VAL A 172 -12.18 15.89 -3.65
CA VAL A 172 -13.56 15.40 -3.77
C VAL A 172 -14.55 16.36 -3.07
N ASP A 173 -14.26 16.83 -1.85
CA ASP A 173 -15.10 17.82 -1.17
C ASP A 173 -15.26 19.10 -1.99
N LYS A 174 -14.16 19.60 -2.58
CA LYS A 174 -14.23 20.78 -3.46
C LYS A 174 -15.07 20.54 -4.72
N LEU A 175 -14.93 19.35 -5.32
CA LEU A 175 -15.70 18.95 -6.50
C LEU A 175 -17.21 18.89 -6.22
N LEU A 176 -17.59 18.42 -5.03
CA LEU A 176 -18.98 18.25 -4.63
C LEU A 176 -19.65 19.54 -4.13
N LYS A 177 -18.91 20.65 -3.99
CA LYS A 177 -19.50 21.94 -3.56
C LYS A 177 -20.53 22.45 -4.57
N GLY A 178 -21.73 22.72 -4.06
CA GLY A 178 -22.85 23.20 -4.88
C GLY A 178 -23.64 22.08 -5.56
N THR A 179 -23.26 20.82 -5.40
CA THR A 179 -24.03 19.65 -5.82
C THR A 179 -24.94 19.14 -4.70
N ARG A 180 -25.80 18.18 -5.02
CA ARG A 180 -26.62 17.45 -4.05
C ARG A 180 -25.85 16.31 -3.39
N SER A 181 -24.81 15.79 -4.06
CA SER A 181 -23.97 14.69 -3.58
C SER A 181 -23.03 15.13 -2.45
N ARG A 182 -22.67 14.22 -1.56
CA ARG A 182 -21.84 14.51 -0.37
C ARG A 182 -20.84 13.42 -0.08
N LEU A 183 -19.59 13.80 0.20
CA LEU A 183 -18.61 12.92 0.83
C LEU A 183 -19.03 12.69 2.29
N ILE A 184 -19.24 11.43 2.69
CA ILE A 184 -19.78 11.10 4.03
C ILE A 184 -18.79 10.41 4.93
N LEU A 185 -17.87 9.62 4.37
CA LEU A 185 -16.94 8.83 5.20
C LEU A 185 -15.67 8.47 4.43
N GLN A 186 -14.58 8.33 5.17
CA GLN A 186 -13.34 7.69 4.73
C GLN A 186 -13.10 6.44 5.58
N ILE A 187 -12.84 5.31 4.92
CA ILE A 187 -12.53 4.03 5.56
C ILE A 187 -11.22 3.50 4.97
N HIS A 188 -10.13 3.54 5.74
CA HIS A 188 -8.78 3.20 5.26
C HIS A 188 -8.39 4.02 4.02
N ASP A 189 -8.39 3.40 2.84
CA ASP A 189 -8.07 3.93 1.52
C ASP A 189 -9.31 4.12 0.62
N GLU A 190 -10.50 4.02 1.20
CA GLU A 190 -11.81 4.14 0.55
C GLU A 190 -12.50 5.45 0.93
N LEU A 191 -13.16 6.08 -0.03
CA LEU A 191 -14.10 7.19 0.16
C LEU A 191 -15.53 6.75 -0.13
N LEU A 192 -16.43 7.06 0.79
CA LEU A 192 -17.88 6.85 0.62
C LEU A 192 -18.56 8.17 0.30
N VAL A 193 -19.31 8.20 -0.79
CA VAL A 193 -20.08 9.34 -1.24
C VAL A 193 -21.55 8.94 -1.32
N ASP A 194 -22.42 9.75 -0.72
CA ASP A 194 -23.86 9.68 -0.96
C ASP A 194 -24.15 10.46 -2.24
N LEU A 195 -24.28 9.74 -3.35
CA LEU A 195 -24.33 10.28 -4.70
C LEU A 195 -25.77 10.40 -5.18
N HIS A 196 -26.16 11.62 -5.56
CA HIS A 196 -27.49 11.85 -6.15
C HIS A 196 -27.58 11.19 -7.54
N ARG A 197 -28.69 10.50 -7.84
CA ARG A 197 -28.84 9.74 -9.09
C ARG A 197 -28.79 10.55 -10.36
N ASP A 198 -29.16 11.85 -10.28
CA ASP A 198 -29.01 12.78 -11.43
C ASP A 198 -27.58 13.30 -11.63
N GLU A 199 -26.65 12.96 -10.73
CA GLU A 199 -25.26 13.43 -10.73
C GLU A 199 -24.25 12.30 -10.93
N LEU A 200 -24.65 11.22 -11.64
CA LEU A 200 -23.77 10.08 -11.94
C LEU A 200 -22.56 10.47 -12.82
N ASP A 201 -22.64 11.58 -13.54
CA ASP A 201 -21.53 12.17 -14.28
C ASP A 201 -20.37 12.67 -13.39
N LEU A 202 -20.59 12.75 -12.07
CA LEU A 202 -19.54 13.05 -11.10
C LEU A 202 -18.61 11.86 -10.84
N ILE A 203 -19.02 10.61 -11.13
CA ILE A 203 -18.21 9.40 -10.83
C ILE A 203 -16.81 9.50 -11.46
N PRO A 204 -16.66 9.72 -12.78
CA PRO A 204 -15.33 9.83 -13.37
C PRO A 204 -14.51 11.03 -12.86
N LYS A 205 -15.18 12.11 -12.44
CA LYS A 205 -14.50 13.28 -11.85
C LYS A 205 -14.00 13.00 -10.43
N ILE A 206 -14.76 12.22 -9.66
CA ILE A 206 -14.34 11.74 -8.33
C ILE A 206 -13.13 10.81 -8.47
N GLU A 207 -13.18 9.87 -9.40
CA GLU A 207 -12.07 8.97 -9.72
C GLU A 207 -10.81 9.76 -10.10
N GLU A 208 -10.91 10.72 -11.01
CA GLU A 208 -9.79 11.59 -11.40
C GLU A 208 -9.24 12.40 -10.23
N ALA A 209 -10.12 12.94 -9.36
CA ALA A 209 -9.72 13.69 -8.17
C ALA A 209 -8.95 12.83 -7.17
N MET A 210 -9.26 11.53 -7.07
CA MET A 210 -8.54 10.58 -6.25
C MET A 210 -7.20 10.18 -6.90
N VAL A 211 -7.22 9.76 -8.16
CA VAL A 211 -6.02 9.29 -8.89
C VAL A 211 -4.97 10.39 -9.00
N SER A 212 -5.37 11.66 -9.19
CA SER A 212 -4.47 12.80 -9.30
C SER A 212 -4.05 13.41 -7.96
N ALA A 213 -4.53 12.90 -6.83
CA ALA A 213 -4.33 13.52 -5.51
C ALA A 213 -2.85 13.66 -5.12
N LEU A 214 -2.04 12.65 -5.39
CA LEU A 214 -0.60 12.66 -5.10
C LEU A 214 0.15 11.80 -6.13
N PRO A 215 0.73 12.39 -7.17
CA PRO A 215 1.54 11.65 -8.14
C PRO A 215 2.69 10.91 -7.48
N LEU A 216 2.83 9.62 -7.78
CA LEU A 216 3.91 8.79 -7.25
C LEU A 216 5.17 8.88 -8.14
N PRO A 217 6.38 8.83 -7.53
CA PRO A 217 7.63 8.76 -8.28
C PRO A 217 7.71 7.49 -9.16
N ASN A 218 8.71 7.46 -10.05
CA ASN A 218 9.00 6.33 -10.95
C ASN A 218 7.84 5.94 -11.87
N GLY A 219 6.88 6.83 -12.12
CA GLY A 219 5.77 6.60 -13.04
C GLY A 219 4.85 5.45 -12.63
N VAL A 220 4.75 5.13 -11.35
CA VAL A 220 3.80 4.14 -10.82
C VAL A 220 2.39 4.74 -10.85
N PRO A 221 1.44 4.16 -11.61
CA PRO A 221 0.09 4.67 -11.69
C PRO A 221 -0.69 4.44 -10.40
N ILE A 222 -1.59 5.35 -10.08
CA ILE A 222 -2.63 5.18 -9.05
C ILE A 222 -3.92 4.78 -9.76
N LEU A 223 -4.65 3.84 -9.16
CA LEU A 223 -5.92 3.33 -9.68
C LEU A 223 -6.93 3.22 -8.54
#